data_07b8c468af00922da2312ef583086b7d
#
_entry.id   07b8c468af00922da2312ef583086b7d
#
_cell.length_a   1.000
_cell.length_b   1.000
_cell.length_c   1.000
_cell.angle_alpha   90.00
_cell.angle_beta   90.00
_cell.angle_gamma   90.00
#
_symmetry.space_group_name_H-M   'P 1'
#
loop_
_entity.id
_entity.type
_entity.pdbx_description
1 polymer ?
#
loop_
_entity_poly.entity_id
_entity_poly.type
_entity_poly.pdbx_seq_one_letter_code
_entity_poly.pdbx_strand_id
1 'polypeptide(L)'
;MLPLRHNTFWIPLLLVYFLGCAGVPEKKEPRTDEEFFNKAMEFYIARDAWQGIPAFQEVRDKFPLSQYAVLSELRIADLHYFKAEYVESIHFYEEFKRLHPSNPHVPYTVLQLGMCYFKQIEVVDRDQTPAEEAASYFEYLIEHYPTSPFAGKAMVKLTICRQKIFEHDFYIGHFYYKTKKYMAAKERFLKILKHHTHVENKDKVLFYLALTYQQLNEETEARDMLLRLLENYPHSKHRTQAKLLLNIPLEPERKEELEKSKKKKRFIIF
;
A
#
# COMPACT_ATOMS: atom_id res chain seq x y z
N MET A 1 -0.83 79.84 70.88
CA MET A 1 -0.62 79.93 69.39
C MET A 1 -0.72 78.56 68.82
N LEU A 2 -1.83 78.22 68.20
CA LEU A 2 -2.16 76.92 67.60
C LEU A 2 -1.90 76.98 66.09
N PRO A 3 -1.27 75.96 65.50
CA PRO A 3 -1.21 75.84 64.04
C PRO A 3 -2.38 75.03 63.51
N LEU A 4 -2.90 75.48 62.37
CA LEU A 4 -3.96 74.91 61.60
C LEU A 4 -3.61 73.56 60.97
N ARG A 5 -4.50 72.55 61.16
CA ARG A 5 -4.46 71.26 60.53
C ARG A 5 -5.10 71.37 59.18
N HIS A 6 -4.34 71.16 58.11
CA HIS A 6 -4.87 70.89 56.78
C HIS A 6 -5.26 69.41 56.65
N ASN A 7 -6.55 69.13 56.53
CA ASN A 7 -7.11 67.85 56.17
C ASN A 7 -7.12 67.72 54.60
N THR A 8 -6.20 66.96 54.05
CA THR A 8 -6.25 66.54 52.64
C THR A 8 -7.12 65.30 52.57
N PHE A 9 -8.28 65.47 52.01
CA PHE A 9 -9.19 64.38 51.63
C PHE A 9 -8.59 63.65 50.42
N TRP A 10 -8.13 62.39 50.64
CA TRP A 10 -7.80 61.46 49.55
C TRP A 10 -9.10 60.81 49.07
N ILE A 11 -9.51 61.15 47.84
CA ILE A 11 -10.57 60.44 47.11
C ILE A 11 -9.90 59.26 46.38
N PRO A 12 -10.23 58.00 46.73
CA PRO A 12 -9.74 56.88 45.94
C PRO A 12 -10.51 56.82 44.61
N LEU A 13 -9.79 57.05 43.52
CA LEU A 13 -10.30 56.89 42.15
C LEU A 13 -10.55 55.40 41.91
N LEU A 14 -11.78 54.93 42.10
CA LEU A 14 -12.26 53.59 41.78
C LEU A 14 -12.29 53.43 40.26
N LEU A 15 -11.18 52.90 39.69
CA LEU A 15 -11.08 52.48 38.31
C LEU A 15 -11.88 51.21 38.16
N VAL A 16 -13.17 51.33 37.78
CA VAL A 16 -14.00 50.19 37.39
C VAL A 16 -13.53 49.66 36.05
N TYR A 17 -12.70 48.60 36.09
CA TYR A 17 -12.41 47.80 34.91
C TYR A 17 -13.70 47.11 34.47
N PHE A 18 -14.36 47.61 33.48
CA PHE A 18 -15.30 46.83 32.69
C PHE A 18 -14.52 45.80 31.87
N LEU A 19 -14.30 44.63 32.48
CA LEU A 19 -13.98 43.43 31.74
C LEU A 19 -15.23 43.11 30.88
N GLY A 20 -15.21 43.63 29.65
CA GLY A 20 -16.14 43.18 28.61
C GLY A 20 -15.93 41.67 28.47
N CYS A 21 -16.86 40.87 28.97
CA CYS A 21 -17.00 39.50 28.54
C CYS A 21 -17.27 39.53 27.04
N ALA A 22 -16.20 39.42 26.23
CA ALA A 22 -16.34 39.00 24.84
C ALA A 22 -16.98 37.61 24.93
N GLY A 23 -18.28 37.53 24.75
CA GLY A 23 -19.02 36.27 24.72
C GLY A 23 -18.36 35.38 23.68
N VAL A 24 -17.89 34.23 24.14
CA VAL A 24 -17.50 33.15 23.23
C VAL A 24 -18.68 32.97 22.26
N PRO A 25 -18.49 33.09 20.95
CA PRO A 25 -19.59 32.95 20.00
C PRO A 25 -20.25 31.59 20.27
N GLU A 26 -21.50 31.61 20.65
CA GLU A 26 -22.30 30.42 20.90
C GLU A 26 -22.34 29.64 19.59
N LYS A 27 -21.69 28.46 19.57
CA LYS A 27 -21.60 27.60 18.40
C LYS A 27 -23.02 27.16 18.10
N LYS A 28 -23.68 27.77 17.10
CA LYS A 28 -25.05 27.42 16.74
C LYS A 28 -25.10 25.92 16.39
N GLU A 29 -26.04 25.22 17.00
CA GLU A 29 -26.30 23.82 16.64
C GLU A 29 -26.75 23.73 15.17
N PRO A 30 -26.24 22.75 14.42
CA PRO A 30 -26.57 22.58 13.00
C PRO A 30 -28.06 22.30 12.83
N ARG A 31 -28.67 22.84 11.76
CA ARG A 31 -30.11 22.73 11.46
C ARG A 31 -30.39 22.09 10.12
N THR A 32 -29.43 22.16 9.19
CA THR A 32 -29.56 21.61 7.84
C THR A 32 -28.63 20.41 7.66
N ASP A 33 -28.94 19.56 6.68
CA ASP A 33 -28.12 18.42 6.28
C ASP A 33 -26.67 18.84 5.94
N GLU A 34 -26.49 19.98 5.27
CA GLU A 34 -25.18 20.54 4.97
C GLU A 34 -24.44 20.98 6.23
N GLU A 35 -25.08 21.62 7.18
CA GLU A 35 -24.47 22.06 8.44
C GLU A 35 -24.03 20.86 9.28
N PHE A 36 -24.85 19.80 9.36
CA PHE A 36 -24.49 18.54 10.02
C PHE A 36 -23.30 17.88 9.35
N PHE A 37 -23.31 17.81 8.01
CA PHE A 37 -22.21 17.25 7.24
C PHE A 37 -20.92 18.05 7.44
N ASN A 38 -20.97 19.38 7.38
CA ASN A 38 -19.79 20.25 7.58
C ASN A 38 -19.21 20.09 8.99
N LYS A 39 -20.05 19.94 10.03
CA LYS A 39 -19.60 19.63 11.39
C LYS A 39 -18.89 18.25 11.44
N ALA A 40 -19.43 17.23 10.78
CA ALA A 40 -18.80 15.92 10.68
C ALA A 40 -17.48 15.97 9.91
N MET A 41 -17.36 16.82 8.87
CA MET A 41 -16.14 17.03 8.11
C MET A 41 -15.02 17.67 8.94
N GLU A 42 -15.32 18.46 9.98
CA GLU A 42 -14.28 18.95 10.91
C GLU A 42 -13.53 17.77 11.56
N PHE A 43 -14.25 16.74 12.01
CA PHE A 43 -13.66 15.53 12.58
C PHE A 43 -12.93 14.69 11.53
N TYR A 44 -13.46 14.61 10.32
CA TYR A 44 -12.81 13.90 9.22
C TYR A 44 -11.45 14.51 8.88
N ILE A 45 -11.36 15.83 8.77
CA ILE A 45 -10.11 16.55 8.49
C ILE A 45 -9.10 16.34 9.62
N ALA A 46 -9.57 16.33 10.88
CA ALA A 46 -8.78 16.05 12.06
C ALA A 46 -8.38 14.56 12.18
N ARG A 47 -8.92 13.68 11.33
CA ARG A 47 -8.82 12.22 11.42
C ARG A 47 -9.32 11.65 12.76
N ASP A 48 -10.22 12.35 13.40
CA ASP A 48 -10.89 11.90 14.62
C ASP A 48 -12.07 11.00 14.27
N ALA A 49 -11.78 9.71 14.12
CA ALA A 49 -12.81 8.73 13.78
C ALA A 49 -13.79 8.47 14.92
N TRP A 50 -13.40 8.70 16.18
CA TRP A 50 -14.29 8.54 17.33
C TRP A 50 -15.49 9.47 17.29
N GLN A 51 -15.26 10.73 16.93
CA GLN A 51 -16.33 11.71 16.80
C GLN A 51 -16.89 11.75 15.39
N GLY A 52 -16.05 11.50 14.37
CA GLY A 52 -16.44 11.59 12.96
C GLY A 52 -17.44 10.50 12.53
N ILE A 53 -17.22 9.24 12.93
CA ILE A 53 -18.14 8.16 12.54
C ILE A 53 -19.56 8.42 13.07
N PRO A 54 -19.79 8.67 14.37
CA PRO A 54 -21.13 8.99 14.86
C PRO A 54 -21.71 10.27 14.24
N ALA A 55 -20.88 11.29 13.98
CA ALA A 55 -21.36 12.52 13.35
C ALA A 55 -21.85 12.29 11.92
N PHE A 56 -21.16 11.48 11.10
CA PHE A 56 -21.65 11.10 9.77
C PHE A 56 -22.85 10.15 9.82
N GLN A 57 -22.92 9.27 10.81
CA GLN A 57 -24.11 8.45 11.04
C GLN A 57 -25.34 9.33 11.35
N GLU A 58 -25.16 10.38 12.14
CA GLU A 58 -26.23 11.34 12.44
C GLU A 58 -26.74 12.04 11.18
N VAL A 59 -25.86 12.44 10.24
CA VAL A 59 -26.27 13.00 8.93
C VAL A 59 -27.12 12.00 8.17
N ARG A 60 -26.67 10.76 8.06
CA ARG A 60 -27.37 9.70 7.34
C ARG A 60 -28.75 9.41 7.95
N ASP A 61 -28.83 9.32 9.26
CA ASP A 61 -30.04 8.92 9.97
C ASP A 61 -31.08 10.03 9.99
N LYS A 62 -30.67 11.30 10.11
CA LYS A 62 -31.57 12.45 10.09
C LYS A 62 -32.01 12.87 8.68
N PHE A 63 -31.16 12.68 7.67
CA PHE A 63 -31.40 13.16 6.32
C PHE A 63 -31.15 12.06 5.25
N PRO A 64 -31.84 10.90 5.32
CA PRO A 64 -31.52 9.72 4.52
C PRO A 64 -31.65 9.93 3.00
N LEU A 65 -32.42 10.94 2.56
CA LEU A 65 -32.59 11.26 1.14
C LEU A 65 -31.65 12.36 0.64
N SER A 66 -30.77 12.88 1.51
CA SER A 66 -29.82 13.92 1.16
C SER A 66 -28.62 13.35 0.41
N GLN A 67 -28.07 14.16 -0.51
CA GLN A 67 -26.77 13.87 -1.10
C GLN A 67 -25.65 13.75 -0.04
N TYR A 68 -25.78 14.48 1.07
CA TYR A 68 -24.82 14.43 2.17
C TYR A 68 -24.91 13.12 2.96
N ALA A 69 -26.07 12.43 2.99
CA ALA A 69 -26.17 11.08 3.54
C ALA A 69 -25.30 10.09 2.74
N VAL A 70 -25.40 10.13 1.42
CA VAL A 70 -24.58 9.30 0.53
C VAL A 70 -23.09 9.58 0.68
N LEU A 71 -22.70 10.85 0.79
CA LEU A 71 -21.31 11.23 1.05
C LEU A 71 -20.84 10.79 2.43
N SER A 72 -21.74 10.80 3.43
CA SER A 72 -21.44 10.37 4.80
C SER A 72 -21.11 8.88 4.86
N GLU A 73 -21.79 8.02 4.10
CA GLU A 73 -21.46 6.60 3.99
C GLU A 73 -20.01 6.40 3.54
N LEU A 74 -19.60 7.16 2.53
CA LEU A 74 -18.23 7.10 2.03
C LEU A 74 -17.21 7.60 3.05
N ARG A 75 -17.53 8.68 3.80
CA ARG A 75 -16.63 9.21 4.85
C ARG A 75 -16.51 8.28 6.06
N ILE A 76 -17.56 7.54 6.40
CA ILE A 76 -17.49 6.49 7.42
C ILE A 76 -16.47 5.41 7.00
N ALA A 77 -16.53 4.94 5.75
CA ALA A 77 -15.56 4.00 5.22
C ALA A 77 -14.13 4.53 5.28
N ASP A 78 -13.92 5.80 4.89
CA ASP A 78 -12.62 6.49 4.98
C ASP A 78 -12.08 6.54 6.42
N LEU A 79 -12.94 6.82 7.40
CA LEU A 79 -12.55 6.91 8.81
C LEU A 79 -12.16 5.55 9.39
N HIS A 80 -12.84 4.47 9.02
CA HIS A 80 -12.40 3.11 9.36
C HIS A 80 -11.03 2.80 8.74
N TYR A 81 -10.80 3.22 7.47
CA TYR A 81 -9.49 3.08 6.84
C TYR A 81 -8.39 3.83 7.62
N PHE A 82 -8.64 5.05 8.08
CA PHE A 82 -7.68 5.84 8.86
C PHE A 82 -7.34 5.19 10.21
N LYS A 83 -8.31 4.49 10.81
CA LYS A 83 -8.09 3.68 12.03
C LYS A 83 -7.36 2.35 11.76
N ALA A 84 -7.07 2.02 10.50
CA ALA A 84 -6.58 0.71 10.07
C ALA A 84 -7.56 -0.46 10.37
N GLU A 85 -8.84 -0.18 10.54
CA GLU A 85 -9.95 -1.14 10.62
C GLU A 85 -10.35 -1.51 9.19
N TYR A 86 -9.46 -2.28 8.52
CA TYR A 86 -9.61 -2.52 7.08
C TYR A 86 -10.80 -3.40 6.74
N VAL A 87 -11.20 -4.33 7.61
CA VAL A 87 -12.36 -5.21 7.40
C VAL A 87 -13.65 -4.38 7.38
N GLU A 88 -13.82 -3.51 8.36
CA GLU A 88 -14.96 -2.60 8.46
C GLU A 88 -14.98 -1.61 7.29
N SER A 89 -13.82 -1.07 6.95
CA SER A 89 -13.68 -0.16 5.81
C SER A 89 -14.09 -0.83 4.49
N ILE A 90 -13.66 -2.06 4.25
CA ILE A 90 -14.04 -2.86 3.07
C ILE A 90 -15.57 -3.03 3.05
N HIS A 91 -16.17 -3.42 4.17
CA HIS A 91 -17.61 -3.60 4.26
C HIS A 91 -18.39 -2.33 3.83
N PHE A 92 -18.03 -1.16 4.37
CA PHE A 92 -18.68 0.10 4.02
C PHE A 92 -18.44 0.54 2.57
N TYR A 93 -17.24 0.34 2.03
CA TYR A 93 -16.97 0.65 0.63
C TYR A 93 -17.70 -0.29 -0.34
N GLU A 94 -17.79 -1.59 -0.04
CA GLU A 94 -18.56 -2.54 -0.84
C GLU A 94 -20.06 -2.22 -0.79
N GLU A 95 -20.58 -1.87 0.38
CA GLU A 95 -21.96 -1.44 0.53
C GLU A 95 -22.25 -0.18 -0.28
N PHE A 96 -21.39 0.84 -0.21
CA PHE A 96 -21.51 2.05 -1.03
C PHE A 96 -21.52 1.73 -2.52
N LYS A 97 -20.60 0.92 -3.00
CA LYS A 97 -20.54 0.50 -4.42
C LYS A 97 -21.80 -0.25 -4.84
N ARG A 98 -22.33 -1.09 -3.97
CA ARG A 98 -23.56 -1.87 -4.22
C ARG A 98 -24.82 -1.01 -4.26
N LEU A 99 -24.94 -0.04 -3.35
CA LEU A 99 -26.11 0.83 -3.24
C LEU A 99 -26.09 1.97 -4.26
N HIS A 100 -24.91 2.44 -4.64
CA HIS A 100 -24.72 3.62 -5.50
C HIS A 100 -23.84 3.31 -6.74
N PRO A 101 -24.16 2.31 -7.59
CA PRO A 101 -23.28 1.84 -8.66
C PRO A 101 -22.98 2.89 -9.74
N SER A 102 -23.86 3.88 -9.91
CA SER A 102 -23.69 4.97 -10.87
C SER A 102 -23.13 6.26 -10.24
N ASN A 103 -22.74 6.23 -8.96
CA ASN A 103 -22.23 7.41 -8.29
C ASN A 103 -20.82 7.77 -8.83
N PRO A 104 -20.51 9.06 -9.07
CA PRO A 104 -19.20 9.48 -9.57
C PRO A 104 -18.04 9.16 -8.61
N HIS A 105 -18.31 8.84 -7.35
CA HIS A 105 -17.30 8.39 -6.39
C HIS A 105 -16.97 6.90 -6.45
N VAL A 106 -17.65 6.09 -7.28
CA VAL A 106 -17.38 4.65 -7.42
C VAL A 106 -15.92 4.36 -7.79
N PRO A 107 -15.27 5.09 -8.72
CA PRO A 107 -13.85 4.87 -9.00
C PRO A 107 -12.93 5.12 -7.78
N TYR A 108 -13.25 6.09 -6.96
CA TYR A 108 -12.57 6.32 -5.67
C TYR A 108 -12.78 5.15 -4.72
N THR A 109 -14.01 4.68 -4.59
CA THR A 109 -14.38 3.55 -3.72
C THR A 109 -13.61 2.29 -4.12
N VAL A 110 -13.53 1.98 -5.42
CA VAL A 110 -12.77 0.84 -5.95
C VAL A 110 -11.27 0.98 -5.63
N LEU A 111 -10.70 2.18 -5.78
CA LEU A 111 -9.32 2.42 -5.37
C LEU A 111 -9.12 2.11 -3.89
N GLN A 112 -10.03 2.58 -3.02
CA GLN A 112 -9.89 2.41 -1.58
C GLN A 112 -10.10 0.96 -1.14
N LEU A 113 -10.98 0.20 -1.79
CA LEU A 113 -11.09 -1.25 -1.60
C LEU A 113 -9.73 -1.93 -1.86
N GLY A 114 -9.13 -1.66 -3.02
CA GLY A 114 -7.78 -2.16 -3.31
C GLY A 114 -6.74 -1.69 -2.29
N MET A 115 -6.84 -0.46 -1.79
CA MET A 115 -5.93 0.07 -0.77
C MET A 115 -6.11 -0.58 0.60
N CYS A 116 -7.32 -0.97 0.99
CA CYS A 116 -7.57 -1.72 2.23
C CYS A 116 -6.85 -3.06 2.21
N TYR A 117 -6.98 -3.83 1.13
CA TYR A 117 -6.25 -5.09 0.96
C TYR A 117 -4.74 -4.87 0.83
N PHE A 118 -4.32 -3.84 0.09
CA PHE A 118 -2.91 -3.49 -0.07
C PHE A 118 -2.21 -3.22 1.26
N LYS A 119 -2.90 -2.63 2.22
CA LYS A 119 -2.38 -2.36 3.58
C LYS A 119 -2.23 -3.62 4.44
N GLN A 120 -2.87 -4.69 4.05
CA GLN A 120 -2.83 -5.99 4.74
C GLN A 120 -1.78 -6.95 4.15
N ILE A 121 -1.05 -6.53 3.09
CA ILE A 121 0.02 -7.35 2.50
C ILE A 121 1.16 -7.51 3.51
N GLU A 122 1.46 -8.74 3.83
CA GLU A 122 2.52 -9.11 4.77
C GLU A 122 3.85 -9.45 4.06
N VAL A 123 4.77 -10.07 4.81
CA VAL A 123 6.08 -10.54 4.33
C VAL A 123 5.93 -11.75 3.39
N VAL A 124 6.98 -12.01 2.61
CA VAL A 124 6.96 -12.94 1.48
C VAL A 124 6.62 -14.40 1.81
N ASP A 125 6.84 -14.82 3.06
CA ASP A 125 6.58 -16.20 3.54
C ASP A 125 5.17 -16.38 4.12
N ARG A 126 4.36 -15.30 4.15
CA ARG A 126 2.97 -15.31 4.59
C ARG A 126 2.01 -15.42 3.41
N ASP A 127 0.74 -15.63 3.74
CA ASP A 127 -0.35 -15.64 2.75
C ASP A 127 -0.40 -14.33 1.95
N GLN A 128 -0.53 -14.44 0.62
CA GLN A 128 -0.59 -13.32 -0.30
C GLN A 128 -2.00 -13.07 -0.86
N THR A 129 -3.02 -13.70 -0.32
CA THR A 129 -4.43 -13.40 -0.65
C THR A 129 -4.73 -11.90 -0.62
N PRO A 130 -4.26 -11.11 0.38
CA PRO A 130 -4.45 -9.66 0.34
C PRO A 130 -3.80 -8.97 -0.87
N ALA A 131 -2.69 -9.48 -1.37
CA ALA A 131 -2.06 -8.92 -2.57
C ALA A 131 -2.83 -9.27 -3.84
N GLU A 132 -3.41 -10.46 -3.91
CA GLU A 132 -4.26 -10.92 -5.02
C GLU A 132 -5.57 -10.11 -5.07
N GLU A 133 -6.24 -9.94 -3.94
CA GLU A 133 -7.45 -9.12 -3.83
C GLU A 133 -7.16 -7.65 -4.19
N ALA A 134 -6.09 -7.07 -3.65
CA ALA A 134 -5.70 -5.71 -4.00
C ALA A 134 -5.45 -5.57 -5.51
N ALA A 135 -4.75 -6.53 -6.13
CA ALA A 135 -4.49 -6.54 -7.57
C ALA A 135 -5.80 -6.57 -8.36
N SER A 136 -6.76 -7.42 -7.97
CA SER A 136 -8.07 -7.54 -8.63
C SER A 136 -8.83 -6.21 -8.63
N TYR A 137 -8.89 -5.49 -7.50
CA TYR A 137 -9.55 -4.19 -7.45
C TYR A 137 -8.82 -3.13 -8.28
N PHE A 138 -7.48 -3.12 -8.29
CA PHE A 138 -6.72 -2.17 -9.11
C PHE A 138 -6.87 -2.48 -10.62
N GLU A 139 -6.88 -3.74 -11.02
CA GLU A 139 -7.17 -4.16 -12.40
C GLU A 139 -8.57 -3.71 -12.82
N TYR A 140 -9.57 -4.02 -12.00
CA TYR A 140 -10.95 -3.58 -12.24
C TYR A 140 -11.06 -2.06 -12.43
N LEU A 141 -10.38 -1.27 -11.60
CA LEU A 141 -10.38 0.19 -11.73
C LEU A 141 -9.78 0.66 -13.06
N ILE A 142 -8.66 0.07 -13.48
CA ILE A 142 -7.96 0.43 -14.71
C ILE A 142 -8.80 0.06 -15.94
N GLU A 143 -9.45 -1.09 -15.92
CA GLU A 143 -10.25 -1.60 -17.03
C GLU A 143 -11.57 -0.87 -17.20
N HIS A 144 -12.30 -0.63 -16.11
CA HIS A 144 -13.65 -0.05 -16.16
C HIS A 144 -13.67 1.47 -16.04
N TYR A 145 -12.61 2.09 -15.49
CA TYR A 145 -12.51 3.54 -15.29
C TYR A 145 -11.15 4.10 -15.76
N PRO A 146 -10.72 3.86 -17.00
CA PRO A 146 -9.37 4.22 -17.49
C PRO A 146 -9.12 5.73 -17.48
N THR A 147 -10.16 6.55 -17.61
CA THR A 147 -10.08 8.02 -17.58
C THR A 147 -10.16 8.62 -16.18
N SER A 148 -10.37 7.79 -15.15
CA SER A 148 -10.43 8.25 -13.77
C SER A 148 -9.07 8.82 -13.32
N PRO A 149 -9.06 9.90 -12.51
CA PRO A 149 -7.84 10.44 -11.91
C PRO A 149 -7.14 9.42 -10.99
N PHE A 150 -7.82 8.34 -10.63
CA PHE A 150 -7.31 7.28 -9.76
C PHE A 150 -6.61 6.15 -10.53
N ALA A 151 -6.81 6.03 -11.85
CA ALA A 151 -6.27 4.92 -12.66
C ALA A 151 -4.74 4.86 -12.63
N GLY A 152 -4.05 6.00 -12.71
CA GLY A 152 -2.59 6.04 -12.61
C GLY A 152 -2.06 5.55 -11.25
N LYS A 153 -2.73 5.90 -10.16
CA LYS A 153 -2.38 5.40 -8.82
C LYS A 153 -2.62 3.90 -8.69
N ALA A 154 -3.73 3.40 -9.24
CA ALA A 154 -4.04 1.98 -9.27
C ALA A 154 -2.98 1.18 -10.04
N MET A 155 -2.53 1.66 -11.20
CA MET A 155 -1.49 1.02 -12.01
C MET A 155 -0.18 0.82 -11.25
N VAL A 156 0.27 1.86 -10.52
CA VAL A 156 1.48 1.77 -9.69
C VAL A 156 1.29 0.73 -8.57
N LYS A 157 0.12 0.71 -7.92
CA LYS A 157 -0.16 -0.24 -6.85
C LYS A 157 -0.30 -1.67 -7.36
N LEU A 158 -0.93 -1.86 -8.51
CA LEU A 158 -1.04 -3.14 -9.19
C LEU A 158 0.35 -3.75 -9.49
N THR A 159 1.27 -2.94 -9.99
CA THR A 159 2.65 -3.38 -10.24
C THR A 159 3.31 -3.90 -8.97
N ILE A 160 3.10 -3.23 -7.83
CA ILE A 160 3.64 -3.65 -6.54
C ILE A 160 2.98 -4.96 -6.08
N CYS A 161 1.66 -5.10 -6.20
CA CYS A 161 0.96 -6.34 -5.85
C CYS A 161 1.47 -7.53 -6.67
N ARG A 162 1.55 -7.38 -7.99
CA ARG A 162 2.07 -8.41 -8.91
C ARG A 162 3.51 -8.81 -8.55
N GLN A 163 4.34 -7.85 -8.16
CA GLN A 163 5.70 -8.14 -7.70
C GLN A 163 5.71 -8.92 -6.38
N LYS A 164 4.82 -8.60 -5.43
CA LYS A 164 4.70 -9.32 -4.16
C LYS A 164 4.27 -10.77 -4.36
N ILE A 165 3.26 -11.00 -5.19
CA ILE A 165 2.78 -12.34 -5.54
C ILE A 165 3.90 -13.15 -6.23
N PHE A 166 4.61 -12.54 -7.18
CA PHE A 166 5.76 -13.16 -7.83
C PHE A 166 6.88 -13.54 -6.85
N GLU A 167 7.21 -12.64 -5.91
CA GLU A 167 8.26 -12.93 -4.92
C GLU A 167 7.87 -14.08 -3.99
N HIS A 168 6.61 -14.17 -3.61
CA HIS A 168 6.07 -15.28 -2.82
C HIS A 168 6.15 -16.61 -3.59
N ASP A 169 5.67 -16.65 -4.84
CA ASP A 169 5.74 -17.84 -5.66
C ASP A 169 7.19 -18.29 -5.87
N PHE A 170 8.10 -17.33 -6.11
CA PHE A 170 9.52 -17.62 -6.19
C PHE A 170 10.08 -18.15 -4.87
N TYR A 171 9.69 -17.58 -3.73
CA TYR A 171 10.11 -18.05 -2.41
C TYR A 171 9.74 -19.53 -2.21
N ILE A 172 8.52 -19.94 -2.56
CA ILE A 172 8.06 -21.33 -2.48
C ILE A 172 8.91 -22.25 -3.40
N GLY A 173 9.09 -21.85 -4.66
CA GLY A 173 9.92 -22.62 -5.60
C GLY A 173 11.36 -22.80 -5.11
N HIS A 174 11.94 -21.71 -4.61
CA HIS A 174 13.30 -21.71 -4.06
C HIS A 174 13.44 -22.53 -2.77
N PHE A 175 12.41 -22.53 -1.92
CA PHE A 175 12.33 -23.42 -0.74
C PHE A 175 12.37 -24.90 -1.15
N TYR A 176 11.59 -25.30 -2.15
CA TYR A 176 11.63 -26.68 -2.68
C TYR A 176 12.99 -27.02 -3.27
N TYR A 177 13.62 -26.11 -4.00
CA TYR A 177 14.98 -26.30 -4.51
C TYR A 177 15.98 -26.52 -3.38
N LYS A 178 15.98 -25.67 -2.35
CA LYS A 178 16.90 -25.79 -1.18
C LYS A 178 16.69 -27.08 -0.38
N THR A 179 15.45 -27.53 -0.28
CA THR A 179 15.11 -28.80 0.39
C THR A 179 15.26 -30.04 -0.50
N LYS A 180 15.91 -29.87 -1.69
CA LYS A 180 16.17 -30.93 -2.67
C LYS A 180 14.93 -31.64 -3.23
N LYS A 181 13.77 -31.01 -3.13
CA LYS A 181 12.52 -31.47 -3.74
C LYS A 181 12.42 -30.94 -5.18
N TYR A 182 13.34 -31.39 -6.03
CA TYR A 182 13.57 -30.79 -7.34
C TYR A 182 12.37 -30.86 -8.29
N MET A 183 11.58 -31.95 -8.28
CA MET A 183 10.37 -32.05 -9.10
C MET A 183 9.36 -30.94 -8.71
N ALA A 184 9.10 -30.76 -7.42
CA ALA A 184 8.21 -29.71 -6.94
C ALA A 184 8.75 -28.29 -7.25
N ALA A 185 10.06 -28.10 -7.13
CA ALA A 185 10.71 -26.82 -7.51
C ALA A 185 10.53 -26.53 -9.00
N LYS A 186 10.73 -27.52 -9.88
CA LYS A 186 10.52 -27.42 -11.33
C LYS A 186 9.10 -26.96 -11.65
N GLU A 187 8.11 -27.65 -11.09
CA GLU A 187 6.68 -27.29 -11.32
C GLU A 187 6.37 -25.85 -10.90
N ARG A 188 6.86 -25.43 -9.72
CA ARG A 188 6.67 -24.07 -9.21
C ARG A 188 7.32 -23.04 -10.11
N PHE A 189 8.56 -23.22 -10.53
CA PHE A 189 9.25 -22.28 -11.41
C PHE A 189 8.61 -22.20 -12.80
N LEU A 190 8.16 -23.33 -13.36
CA LEU A 190 7.41 -23.34 -14.62
C LEU A 190 6.07 -22.59 -14.50
N LYS A 191 5.35 -22.79 -13.39
CA LYS A 191 4.12 -22.05 -13.11
C LYS A 191 4.38 -20.54 -13.08
N ILE A 192 5.47 -20.09 -12.43
CA ILE A 192 5.84 -18.68 -12.40
C ILE A 192 6.07 -18.13 -13.80
N LEU A 193 6.83 -18.81 -14.65
CA LEU A 193 7.10 -18.36 -16.02
C LEU A 193 5.81 -18.26 -16.86
N LYS A 194 4.84 -19.11 -16.61
CA LYS A 194 3.55 -19.15 -17.31
C LYS A 194 2.60 -18.03 -16.84
N HIS A 195 2.47 -17.81 -15.55
CA HIS A 195 1.41 -16.95 -14.97
C HIS A 195 1.84 -15.51 -14.72
N HIS A 196 3.12 -15.25 -14.40
CA HIS A 196 3.59 -13.90 -14.14
C HIS A 196 4.11 -13.17 -15.39
N THR A 197 3.26 -13.09 -16.44
CA THR A 197 3.65 -12.46 -17.71
C THR A 197 3.99 -10.98 -17.59
N HIS A 198 3.36 -10.29 -16.64
CA HIS A 198 3.54 -8.85 -16.39
C HIS A 198 4.77 -8.49 -15.54
N VAL A 199 5.48 -9.47 -14.99
CA VAL A 199 6.72 -9.23 -14.25
C VAL A 199 7.89 -9.32 -15.22
N GLU A 200 8.61 -8.22 -15.39
CA GLU A 200 9.71 -8.13 -16.35
C GLU A 200 10.93 -8.94 -15.92
N ASN A 201 11.28 -8.90 -14.64
CA ASN A 201 12.53 -9.43 -14.14
C ASN A 201 12.41 -10.86 -13.60
N LYS A 202 12.49 -11.85 -14.50
CA LYS A 202 12.39 -13.29 -14.19
C LYS A 202 13.74 -14.01 -14.23
N ASP A 203 14.83 -13.29 -14.29
CA ASP A 203 16.19 -13.85 -14.41
C ASP A 203 16.51 -14.88 -13.33
N LYS A 204 16.12 -14.61 -12.07
CA LYS A 204 16.30 -15.53 -10.96
C LYS A 204 15.51 -16.83 -11.13
N VAL A 205 14.31 -16.77 -11.75
CA VAL A 205 13.48 -17.95 -12.00
C VAL A 205 14.14 -18.85 -13.03
N LEU A 206 14.59 -18.27 -14.17
CA LEU A 206 15.32 -19.02 -15.21
C LEU A 206 16.58 -19.66 -14.65
N PHE A 207 17.32 -18.92 -13.82
CA PHE A 207 18.55 -19.42 -13.21
C PHE A 207 18.28 -20.63 -12.29
N TYR A 208 17.35 -20.51 -11.34
CA TYR A 208 17.05 -21.61 -10.41
C TYR A 208 16.31 -22.77 -11.07
N LEU A 209 15.52 -22.51 -12.12
CA LEU A 209 14.94 -23.58 -12.94
C LEU A 209 16.02 -24.36 -13.68
N ALA A 210 17.03 -23.68 -14.26
CA ALA A 210 18.18 -24.33 -14.88
C ALA A 210 18.95 -25.23 -13.88
N LEU A 211 19.23 -24.70 -12.67
CA LEU A 211 19.87 -25.50 -11.63
C LEU A 211 19.02 -26.68 -11.19
N THR A 212 17.69 -26.52 -11.20
CA THR A 212 16.75 -27.58 -10.88
C THR A 212 16.78 -28.68 -11.94
N TYR A 213 16.78 -28.32 -13.23
CA TYR A 213 16.92 -29.25 -14.33
C TYR A 213 18.22 -30.05 -14.28
N GLN A 214 19.35 -29.40 -13.96
CA GLN A 214 20.64 -30.09 -13.75
C GLN A 214 20.56 -31.16 -12.64
N GLN A 215 19.86 -30.86 -11.53
CA GLN A 215 19.69 -31.83 -10.46
C GLN A 215 18.76 -33.02 -10.83
N LEU A 216 17.95 -32.83 -11.87
CA LEU A 216 17.07 -33.86 -12.45
C LEU A 216 17.72 -34.59 -13.62
N ASN A 217 18.98 -34.27 -14.01
CA ASN A 217 19.69 -34.76 -15.19
C ASN A 217 18.99 -34.41 -16.53
N GLU A 218 18.23 -33.30 -16.54
CA GLU A 218 17.56 -32.73 -17.73
C GLU A 218 18.47 -31.64 -18.32
N GLU A 219 19.60 -32.04 -18.91
CA GLU A 219 20.69 -31.12 -19.32
C GLU A 219 20.27 -30.20 -20.49
N THR A 220 19.43 -30.66 -21.39
CA THR A 220 18.95 -29.89 -22.55
C THR A 220 18.11 -28.70 -22.10
N GLU A 221 17.17 -28.95 -21.18
CA GLU A 221 16.27 -27.95 -20.59
C GLU A 221 17.08 -26.98 -19.73
N ALA A 222 18.03 -27.47 -18.95
CA ALA A 222 18.93 -26.63 -18.16
C ALA A 222 19.68 -25.64 -19.03
N ARG A 223 20.24 -26.14 -20.14
CA ARG A 223 20.96 -25.30 -21.11
C ARG A 223 20.06 -24.25 -21.75
N ASP A 224 18.83 -24.60 -22.15
CA ASP A 224 17.87 -23.68 -22.71
C ASP A 224 17.56 -22.51 -21.74
N MET A 225 17.27 -22.82 -20.47
CA MET A 225 16.98 -21.79 -19.48
C MET A 225 18.16 -20.84 -19.25
N LEU A 226 19.39 -21.35 -19.24
CA LEU A 226 20.60 -20.51 -19.10
C LEU A 226 20.82 -19.62 -20.33
N LEU A 227 20.58 -20.13 -21.53
CA LEU A 227 20.69 -19.33 -22.78
C LEU A 227 19.64 -18.22 -22.80
N ARG A 228 18.37 -18.54 -22.49
CA ARG A 228 17.28 -17.55 -22.35
C ARG A 228 17.59 -16.48 -21.30
N LEU A 229 18.24 -16.84 -20.19
CA LEU A 229 18.69 -15.88 -19.19
C LEU A 229 19.73 -14.93 -19.78
N LEU A 230 20.73 -15.45 -20.50
CA LEU A 230 21.81 -14.62 -21.09
C LEU A 230 21.28 -13.67 -22.16
N GLU A 231 20.31 -14.12 -22.95
CA GLU A 231 19.70 -13.38 -24.05
C GLU A 231 18.77 -12.27 -23.54
N ASN A 232 17.81 -12.63 -22.67
CA ASN A 232 16.76 -11.71 -22.26
C ASN A 232 17.13 -10.82 -21.06
N TYR A 233 18.15 -11.20 -20.27
CA TYR A 233 18.55 -10.49 -19.06
C TYR A 233 20.06 -10.19 -19.03
N PRO A 234 20.56 -9.32 -19.91
CA PRO A 234 21.98 -9.03 -20.04
C PRO A 234 22.61 -8.44 -18.76
N HIS A 235 21.82 -7.79 -17.92
CA HIS A 235 22.25 -7.17 -16.65
C HIS A 235 21.95 -8.04 -15.42
N SER A 236 21.54 -9.30 -15.60
CA SER A 236 21.28 -10.22 -14.50
C SER A 236 22.51 -10.45 -13.63
N LYS A 237 22.32 -10.43 -12.32
CA LYS A 237 23.37 -10.85 -11.36
C LYS A 237 23.79 -12.32 -11.53
N HIS A 238 22.94 -13.14 -12.15
CA HIS A 238 23.20 -14.56 -12.44
C HIS A 238 23.97 -14.79 -13.75
N ARG A 239 24.17 -13.75 -14.57
CA ARG A 239 24.80 -13.84 -15.90
C ARG A 239 26.16 -14.54 -15.86
N THR A 240 27.04 -14.13 -14.96
CA THR A 240 28.40 -14.70 -14.84
C THR A 240 28.36 -16.19 -14.52
N GLN A 241 27.49 -16.57 -13.58
CA GLN A 241 27.35 -17.99 -13.19
C GLN A 241 26.70 -18.82 -14.30
N ALA A 242 25.74 -18.26 -15.03
CA ALA A 242 25.14 -18.90 -16.20
C ALA A 242 26.17 -19.16 -17.31
N LYS A 243 27.06 -18.18 -17.61
CA LYS A 243 28.18 -18.38 -18.57
C LYS A 243 29.11 -19.51 -18.14
N LEU A 244 29.46 -19.57 -16.85
CA LEU A 244 30.33 -20.64 -16.31
C LEU A 244 29.65 -22.03 -16.46
N LEU A 245 28.38 -22.16 -16.15
CA LEU A 245 27.63 -23.41 -16.29
C LEU A 245 27.52 -23.88 -17.75
N LEU A 246 27.51 -22.94 -18.68
CA LEU A 246 27.49 -23.22 -20.14
C LEU A 246 28.87 -23.42 -20.74
N ASN A 247 29.96 -23.32 -19.98
CA ASN A 247 31.34 -23.31 -20.45
C ASN A 247 31.66 -22.17 -21.45
N ILE A 248 30.91 -21.05 -21.36
CA ILE A 248 31.14 -19.88 -22.20
C ILE A 248 32.27 -19.01 -21.59
N PRO A 249 33.30 -18.61 -22.36
CA PRO A 249 34.37 -17.77 -21.86
C PRO A 249 33.84 -16.46 -21.25
N LEU A 250 34.42 -16.08 -20.11
CA LEU A 250 34.17 -14.77 -19.50
C LEU A 250 35.07 -13.70 -20.13
N GLU A 251 34.57 -12.48 -20.20
CA GLU A 251 35.37 -11.33 -20.61
C GLU A 251 36.56 -11.10 -19.63
N PRO A 252 37.73 -10.68 -20.12
CA PRO A 252 38.96 -10.65 -19.32
C PRO A 252 38.85 -9.87 -18.00
N GLU A 253 38.20 -8.71 -18.03
CA GLU A 253 38.05 -7.82 -16.87
C GLU A 253 37.26 -8.50 -15.71
N ARG A 254 36.28 -9.31 -16.05
CA ARG A 254 35.44 -10.01 -15.07
C ARG A 254 36.09 -11.28 -14.50
N LYS A 255 37.06 -11.87 -15.22
CA LYS A 255 37.89 -12.96 -14.68
C LYS A 255 38.73 -12.46 -13.51
N GLU A 256 39.35 -11.28 -13.63
CA GLU A 256 40.16 -10.69 -12.58
C GLU A 256 39.34 -10.32 -11.31
N GLU A 257 38.14 -9.79 -11.47
CA GLU A 257 37.26 -9.49 -10.33
C GLU A 257 36.86 -10.73 -9.56
N LEU A 258 36.53 -11.82 -10.27
CA LEU A 258 36.21 -13.12 -9.67
C LEU A 258 37.38 -13.73 -8.93
N GLU A 259 38.59 -13.64 -9.51
CA GLU A 259 39.82 -14.10 -8.87
C GLU A 259 40.16 -13.29 -7.61
N LYS A 260 40.01 -11.96 -7.66
CA LYS A 260 40.17 -11.07 -6.51
C LYS A 260 39.16 -11.36 -5.41
N SER A 261 37.91 -11.62 -5.78
CA SER A 261 36.81 -11.98 -4.84
C SER A 261 37.04 -13.34 -4.15
N LYS A 262 37.54 -14.33 -4.92
CA LYS A 262 37.89 -15.66 -4.36
C LYS A 262 39.09 -15.55 -3.41
N LYS A 263 40.09 -14.76 -3.74
CA LYS A 263 41.26 -14.50 -2.86
C LYS A 263 40.83 -13.82 -1.56
N LYS A 264 39.91 -12.81 -1.63
CA LYS A 264 39.42 -12.13 -0.45
C LYS A 264 38.58 -13.02 0.49
N LYS A 265 37.78 -13.93 -0.05
CA LYS A 265 37.04 -14.92 0.75
C LYS A 265 37.95 -15.95 1.42
N ARG A 266 39.04 -16.33 0.79
CA ARG A 266 40.05 -17.25 1.35
C ARG A 266 40.85 -16.62 2.50
N PHE A 267 41.01 -15.29 2.52
CA PHE A 267 41.69 -14.55 3.59
C PHE A 267 40.85 -14.29 4.84
N ILE A 268 39.50 -14.45 4.75
CA ILE A 268 38.56 -14.21 5.87
C ILE A 268 38.29 -15.50 6.65
N ILE A 269 38.70 -16.66 6.16
CA ILE A 269 38.49 -17.98 6.79
C ILE A 269 39.74 -18.46 7.60
N PHE A 270 40.76 -17.64 7.66
CA PHE A 270 41.94 -17.79 8.53
C PHE A 270 41.98 -16.62 9.50
#